data_a7b0d29b68e24d1e9e651ef03c33086f
#
_entry.id   a7b0d29b68e24d1e9e651ef03c33086f
#
_cell.length_a   1.000
_cell.length_b   1.000
_cell.length_c   1.000
_cell.angle_alpha   90.00
_cell.angle_beta   90.00
_cell.angle_gamma   90.00
#
_symmetry.space_group_name_H-M   'P 1'
#
loop_
_entity.id
_entity.type
_entity.pdbx_description
1 polymer ?
#
loop_
_entity_poly.entity_id
_entity_poly.type
_entity_poly.pdbx_seq_one_letter_code
_entity_poly.pdbx_strand_id
1 'polypeptide(L)'
;KELSVIDNVKVGLHNHHSYSTFEGVFRLPKYFKVEKEIEERALELLNVMGLEEERDVIASNLPYGKQRKLEIARALATDPKLLLLDEPAAGMNPNETAELMDTIRFVRENFDMTILLIEHDMKLVSGICEEVTVLNFGQELAHGKTSDVLNDPRVITAYLGE
;
A
#
# COMPACT_ATOMS: atom_id res chain seq x y z
N LYS A 1 13.15 -1.52 -9.43
CA LYS A 1 13.86 -2.32 -8.40
C LYS A 1 15.32 -1.90 -8.22
N GLU A 2 15.88 -1.14 -9.13
CA GLU A 2 17.28 -0.63 -9.09
C GLU A 2 17.39 0.78 -8.48
N LEU A 3 16.25 1.40 -8.16
CA LEU A 3 16.19 2.71 -7.52
C LEU A 3 16.30 2.57 -6.00
N SER A 4 16.76 3.62 -5.34
CA SER A 4 16.72 3.72 -3.88
C SER A 4 15.26 3.73 -3.37
N VAL A 5 15.09 3.47 -2.09
CA VAL A 5 13.78 3.53 -1.41
C VAL A 5 13.13 4.90 -1.62
N ILE A 6 13.87 5.98 -1.37
CA ILE A 6 13.33 7.34 -1.54
C ILE A 6 13.00 7.65 -3.00
N ASP A 7 13.83 7.23 -3.96
CA ASP A 7 13.57 7.47 -5.39
C ASP A 7 12.33 6.74 -5.89
N ASN A 8 12.02 5.55 -5.35
CA ASN A 8 10.77 4.84 -5.64
C ASN A 8 9.54 5.67 -5.24
N VAL A 9 9.58 6.33 -4.09
CA VAL A 9 8.47 7.19 -3.63
C VAL A 9 8.42 8.49 -4.45
N LYS A 10 9.56 9.11 -4.74
CA LYS A 10 9.66 10.33 -5.58
C LYS A 10 9.03 10.13 -6.96
N VAL A 11 9.17 8.94 -7.56
CA VAL A 11 8.50 8.61 -8.85
C VAL A 11 6.98 8.75 -8.73
N GLY A 12 6.37 8.32 -7.62
CA GLY A 12 4.92 8.49 -7.38
C GLY A 12 4.50 9.95 -7.25
N LEU A 13 5.32 10.77 -6.61
CA LEU A 13 5.05 12.21 -6.39
C LEU A 13 5.15 13.06 -7.66
N HIS A 14 5.81 12.59 -8.70
CA HIS A 14 6.08 13.37 -9.91
C HIS A 14 4.81 13.83 -10.66
N ASN A 15 3.68 13.14 -10.45
CA ASN A 15 2.41 13.53 -11.07
C ASN A 15 1.79 14.81 -10.45
N HIS A 16 2.14 15.15 -9.22
CA HIS A 16 1.56 16.29 -8.50
C HIS A 16 2.46 17.51 -8.48
N HIS A 17 3.74 17.34 -8.80
CA HIS A 17 4.73 18.39 -8.80
C HIS A 17 5.29 18.59 -10.22
N SER A 18 5.13 19.77 -10.80
CA SER A 18 5.59 20.01 -12.14
C SER A 18 6.44 21.26 -12.27
N TYR A 19 7.55 21.09 -12.93
CA TYR A 19 8.31 22.18 -13.54
C TYR A 19 8.43 21.92 -15.04
N SER A 20 8.61 22.98 -15.82
CA SER A 20 8.76 22.83 -17.27
C SER A 20 10.09 22.14 -17.61
N THR A 21 10.16 21.47 -18.75
CA THR A 21 11.41 20.85 -19.23
C THR A 21 12.56 21.86 -19.26
N PHE A 22 12.28 23.11 -19.62
CA PHE A 22 13.25 24.20 -19.62
C PHE A 22 13.78 24.51 -18.21
N GLU A 23 12.88 24.59 -17.21
CA GLU A 23 13.26 24.81 -15.80
C GLU A 23 14.10 23.66 -15.26
N GLY A 24 13.81 22.41 -15.65
CA GLY A 24 14.59 21.24 -15.26
C GLY A 24 15.98 21.22 -15.90
N VAL A 25 16.08 21.44 -17.22
CA VAL A 25 17.36 21.42 -17.94
C VAL A 25 18.31 22.51 -17.45
N PHE A 26 17.80 23.73 -17.23
CA PHE A 26 18.61 24.87 -16.78
C PHE A 26 18.70 25.00 -15.26
N ARG A 27 18.08 24.06 -14.52
CA ARG A 27 18.07 24.02 -13.05
C ARG A 27 17.72 25.38 -12.43
N LEU A 28 16.61 25.97 -12.89
CA LEU A 28 16.15 27.26 -12.40
C LEU A 28 15.67 27.15 -10.92
N PRO A 29 15.53 28.29 -10.20
CA PRO A 29 15.12 28.27 -8.78
C PRO A 29 13.86 27.46 -8.49
N LYS A 30 12.89 27.46 -9.40
CA LYS A 30 11.65 26.67 -9.26
C LYS A 30 11.94 25.17 -9.28
N TYR A 31 12.88 24.68 -10.09
CA TYR A 31 13.32 23.28 -10.07
C TYR A 31 13.77 22.85 -8.67
N PHE A 32 14.69 23.61 -8.06
CA PHE A 32 15.18 23.27 -6.71
C PHE A 32 14.09 23.32 -5.65
N LYS A 33 13.15 24.25 -5.75
CA LYS A 33 12.03 24.35 -4.82
C LYS A 33 11.14 23.11 -4.90
N VAL A 34 10.75 22.72 -6.11
CA VAL A 34 9.89 21.55 -6.35
C VAL A 34 10.59 20.25 -5.94
N GLU A 35 11.86 20.08 -6.28
CA GLU A 35 12.63 18.89 -5.86
C GLU A 35 12.70 18.76 -4.33
N LYS A 36 12.86 19.88 -3.63
CA LYS A 36 12.85 19.91 -2.17
C LYS A 36 11.47 19.51 -1.60
N GLU A 37 10.39 20.04 -2.15
CA GLU A 37 9.00 19.67 -1.77
C GLU A 37 8.74 18.17 -1.99
N ILE A 38 9.19 17.62 -3.13
CA ILE A 38 9.11 16.18 -3.43
C ILE A 38 9.90 15.36 -2.42
N GLU A 39 11.11 15.80 -2.07
CA GLU A 39 11.95 15.09 -1.10
C GLU A 39 11.35 15.10 0.30
N GLU A 40 10.90 16.25 0.77
CA GLU A 40 10.23 16.37 2.08
C GLU A 40 9.00 15.48 2.14
N ARG A 41 8.16 15.48 1.11
CA ARG A 41 6.96 14.63 1.06
C ARG A 41 7.31 13.15 0.97
N ALA A 42 8.35 12.78 0.22
CA ALA A 42 8.82 11.40 0.17
C ALA A 42 9.30 10.91 1.55
N LEU A 43 10.05 11.73 2.28
CA LEU A 43 10.51 11.40 3.63
C LEU A 43 9.35 11.25 4.62
N GLU A 44 8.31 12.10 4.54
CA GLU A 44 7.10 11.94 5.36
C GLU A 44 6.42 10.58 5.12
N LEU A 45 6.26 10.19 3.85
CA LEU A 45 5.66 8.90 3.51
C LEU A 45 6.52 7.71 3.96
N LEU A 46 7.85 7.82 3.83
CA LEU A 46 8.77 6.80 4.32
C LEU A 46 8.73 6.68 5.84
N ASN A 47 8.65 7.79 6.56
CA ASN A 47 8.52 7.80 8.01
C ASN A 47 7.22 7.10 8.45
N VAL A 48 6.09 7.39 7.81
CA VAL A 48 4.81 6.72 8.04
C VAL A 48 4.91 5.19 7.86
N MET A 49 5.71 4.74 6.88
CA MET A 49 5.91 3.31 6.60
C MET A 49 7.04 2.68 7.43
N GLY A 50 7.74 3.46 8.26
CA GLY A 50 8.90 2.98 9.02
C GLY A 50 10.09 2.59 8.14
N LEU A 51 10.31 3.33 7.04
CA LEU A 51 11.35 3.08 6.04
C LEU A 51 12.36 4.24 5.92
N GLU A 52 12.32 5.21 6.84
CA GLU A 52 13.16 6.41 6.75
C GLU A 52 14.66 6.07 6.85
N GLU A 53 15.02 5.13 7.71
CA GLU A 53 16.42 4.72 7.89
C GLU A 53 16.98 4.01 6.65
N GLU A 54 16.14 3.37 5.85
CA GLU A 54 16.52 2.68 4.62
C GLU A 54 16.39 3.53 3.35
N ARG A 55 16.16 4.83 3.48
CA ARG A 55 15.87 5.73 2.34
C ARG A 55 16.86 5.63 1.18
N ASP A 56 18.14 5.43 1.49
CA ASP A 56 19.23 5.37 0.50
C ASP A 56 19.54 3.92 0.06
N VAL A 57 18.87 2.92 0.64
CA VAL A 57 19.06 1.51 0.29
C VAL A 57 18.38 1.24 -1.06
N ILE A 58 19.00 0.40 -1.89
CA ILE A 58 18.37 -0.08 -3.13
C ILE A 58 17.16 -0.94 -2.76
N ALA A 59 15.99 -0.65 -3.35
CA ALA A 59 14.73 -1.27 -2.99
C ALA A 59 14.72 -2.81 -3.08
N SER A 60 15.48 -3.40 -4.01
CA SER A 60 15.61 -4.86 -4.12
C SER A 60 16.39 -5.50 -2.96
N ASN A 61 17.13 -4.73 -2.20
CA ASN A 61 17.90 -5.21 -1.05
C ASN A 61 17.12 -5.18 0.28
N LEU A 62 15.91 -4.63 0.26
CA LEU A 62 15.03 -4.66 1.43
C LEU A 62 14.53 -6.08 1.71
N PRO A 63 14.29 -6.44 2.99
CA PRO A 63 13.46 -7.58 3.35
C PRO A 63 12.08 -7.51 2.69
N TYR A 64 11.47 -8.66 2.41
CA TYR A 64 10.23 -8.74 1.63
C TYR A 64 9.10 -7.88 2.22
N GLY A 65 8.86 -7.95 3.54
CA GLY A 65 7.86 -7.13 4.22
C GLY A 65 8.09 -5.62 4.05
N LYS A 66 9.35 -5.17 4.07
CA LYS A 66 9.70 -3.76 3.81
C LYS A 66 9.52 -3.37 2.35
N GLN A 67 9.73 -4.30 1.40
CA GLN A 67 9.41 -4.05 -0.02
C GLN A 67 7.91 -3.80 -0.20
N ARG A 68 7.03 -4.57 0.47
CA ARG A 68 5.58 -4.34 0.42
C ARG A 68 5.16 -3.00 1.02
N LYS A 69 5.76 -2.61 2.16
CA LYS A 69 5.55 -1.27 2.73
C LYS A 69 5.98 -0.17 1.76
N LEU A 70 7.09 -0.35 1.03
CA LEU A 70 7.54 0.59 0.00
C LEU A 70 6.58 0.66 -1.19
N GLU A 71 5.99 -0.46 -1.62
CA GLU A 71 4.97 -0.47 -2.68
C GLU A 71 3.74 0.35 -2.28
N ILE A 72 3.30 0.23 -1.02
CA ILE A 72 2.21 1.05 -0.46
C ILE A 72 2.64 2.53 -0.40
N ALA A 73 3.83 2.85 0.12
CA ALA A 73 4.34 4.22 0.16
C ALA A 73 4.35 4.88 -1.23
N ARG A 74 4.80 4.14 -2.24
CA ARG A 74 4.80 4.61 -3.63
C ARG A 74 3.39 4.83 -4.19
N ALA A 75 2.44 3.98 -3.83
CA ALA A 75 1.05 4.16 -4.21
C ALA A 75 0.45 5.40 -3.52
N LEU A 76 0.69 5.59 -2.22
CA LEU A 76 0.24 6.77 -1.46
C LEU A 76 0.83 8.07 -2.01
N ALA A 77 2.02 8.04 -2.56
CA ALA A 77 2.66 9.19 -3.19
C ALA A 77 1.86 9.75 -4.40
N THR A 78 0.96 8.95 -4.98
CA THR A 78 0.08 9.41 -6.06
C THR A 78 -1.21 10.07 -5.57
N ASP A 79 -1.35 10.26 -4.25
CA ASP A 79 -2.54 10.83 -3.59
C ASP A 79 -3.87 10.17 -4.07
N PRO A 80 -3.98 8.83 -4.00
CA PRO A 80 -5.12 8.12 -4.54
C PRO A 80 -6.34 8.26 -3.64
N LYS A 81 -7.54 8.28 -4.23
CA LYS A 81 -8.80 8.14 -3.48
C LYS A 81 -9.21 6.68 -3.28
N LEU A 82 -8.63 5.78 -4.06
CA LEU A 82 -8.85 4.35 -3.97
C LEU A 82 -7.49 3.63 -4.09
N LEU A 83 -7.12 2.90 -3.06
CA LEU A 83 -5.94 2.03 -3.04
C LEU A 83 -6.38 0.58 -3.27
N LEU A 84 -5.80 -0.04 -4.31
CA LEU A 84 -6.04 -1.44 -4.64
C LEU A 84 -4.85 -2.27 -4.14
N LEU A 85 -5.11 -3.25 -3.28
CA LEU A 85 -4.13 -4.18 -2.76
C LEU A 85 -4.50 -5.61 -3.18
N ASP A 86 -3.66 -6.22 -4.00
CA ASP A 86 -3.84 -7.57 -4.50
C ASP A 86 -2.85 -8.51 -3.80
N GLU A 87 -3.38 -9.40 -2.94
CA GLU A 87 -2.63 -10.34 -2.10
C GLU A 87 -1.38 -9.72 -1.42
N PRO A 88 -1.53 -8.60 -0.69
CA PRO A 88 -0.37 -7.89 -0.17
C PRO A 88 0.42 -8.69 0.88
N ALA A 89 -0.21 -9.68 1.53
CA ALA A 89 0.43 -10.54 2.53
C ALA A 89 1.05 -11.82 1.95
N ALA A 90 0.95 -12.04 0.63
CA ALA A 90 1.47 -13.26 0.01
C ALA A 90 2.97 -13.45 0.30
N GLY A 91 3.34 -14.60 0.87
CA GLY A 91 4.73 -14.94 1.20
C GLY A 91 5.29 -14.30 2.48
N MET A 92 4.47 -13.61 3.26
CA MET A 92 4.84 -13.06 4.56
C MET A 92 4.71 -14.09 5.67
N ASN A 93 5.56 -13.96 6.68
CA ASN A 93 5.37 -14.68 7.94
C ASN A 93 4.29 -14.01 8.82
N PRO A 94 3.78 -14.69 9.88
CA PRO A 94 2.70 -14.12 10.71
C PRO A 94 3.00 -12.75 11.35
N ASN A 95 4.26 -12.48 11.70
CA ASN A 95 4.65 -11.20 12.28
C ASN A 95 4.64 -10.10 11.23
N GLU A 96 5.16 -10.37 10.04
CA GLU A 96 5.12 -9.43 8.91
C GLU A 96 3.69 -9.14 8.47
N THR A 97 2.81 -10.16 8.47
CA THR A 97 1.37 -9.98 8.19
C THR A 97 0.72 -9.06 9.23
N ALA A 98 1.02 -9.26 10.53
CA ALA A 98 0.49 -8.40 11.58
C ALA A 98 0.96 -6.93 11.40
N GLU A 99 2.24 -6.71 11.13
CA GLU A 99 2.77 -5.37 10.84
C GLU A 99 2.13 -4.73 9.60
N LEU A 100 1.86 -5.52 8.56
CA LEU A 100 1.16 -5.06 7.36
C LEU A 100 -0.28 -4.65 7.69
N MET A 101 -0.98 -5.45 8.49
CA MET A 101 -2.35 -5.13 8.95
C MET A 101 -2.37 -3.80 9.70
N ASP A 102 -1.42 -3.56 10.61
CA ASP A 102 -1.31 -2.30 11.34
C ASP A 102 -1.00 -1.13 10.39
N THR A 103 -0.15 -1.35 9.40
CA THR A 103 0.15 -0.36 8.36
C THR A 103 -1.10 -0.01 7.54
N ILE A 104 -1.90 -1.00 7.12
CA ILE A 104 -3.13 -0.78 6.35
C ILE A 104 -4.17 -0.03 7.19
N ARG A 105 -4.34 -0.38 8.48
CA ARG A 105 -5.22 0.35 9.40
C ARG A 105 -4.79 1.80 9.54
N PHE A 106 -3.49 2.03 9.78
CA PHE A 106 -2.94 3.38 9.91
C PHE A 106 -3.20 4.21 8.65
N VAL A 107 -2.97 3.64 7.47
CA VAL A 107 -3.24 4.31 6.18
C VAL A 107 -4.71 4.66 6.06
N ARG A 108 -5.63 3.74 6.35
CA ARG A 108 -7.07 3.97 6.28
C ARG A 108 -7.53 5.10 7.23
N GLU A 109 -6.96 5.18 8.42
CA GLU A 109 -7.35 6.16 9.44
C GLU A 109 -6.77 7.56 9.21
N ASN A 110 -5.62 7.66 8.55
CA ASN A 110 -4.88 8.91 8.43
C ASN A 110 -4.89 9.50 7.01
N PHE A 111 -5.33 8.74 6.02
CA PHE A 111 -5.46 9.21 4.64
C PHE A 111 -6.92 9.13 4.19
N ASP A 112 -7.40 10.19 3.52
CA ASP A 112 -8.79 10.26 3.00
C ASP A 112 -8.94 9.39 1.75
N MET A 113 -8.99 8.06 1.96
CA MET A 113 -9.08 7.10 0.86
C MET A 113 -9.90 5.86 1.23
N THR A 114 -10.36 5.17 0.20
CA THR A 114 -10.93 3.82 0.30
C THR A 114 -9.88 2.79 -0.05
N ILE A 115 -9.86 1.66 0.65
CA ILE A 115 -8.96 0.54 0.35
C ILE A 115 -9.81 -0.64 -0.14
N LEU A 116 -9.50 -1.16 -1.33
CA LEU A 116 -10.04 -2.42 -1.82
C LEU A 116 -8.93 -3.48 -1.78
N LEU A 117 -9.19 -4.54 -1.02
CA LEU A 117 -8.25 -5.62 -0.76
C LEU A 117 -8.74 -6.92 -1.41
N ILE A 118 -7.87 -7.60 -2.13
CA ILE A 118 -8.06 -8.98 -2.57
C ILE A 118 -7.16 -9.85 -1.71
N GLU A 119 -7.75 -10.76 -0.97
CA GLU A 119 -7.02 -11.68 -0.07
C GLU A 119 -7.76 -12.99 0.15
N HIS A 120 -7.01 -14.01 0.49
CA HIS A 120 -7.51 -15.32 0.87
C HIS A 120 -7.16 -15.70 2.31
N ASP A 121 -6.36 -14.90 3.02
CA ASP A 121 -6.12 -15.06 4.46
C ASP A 121 -7.29 -14.49 5.28
N MET A 122 -8.13 -15.40 5.79
CA MET A 122 -9.31 -15.03 6.58
C MET A 122 -8.98 -14.26 7.86
N LYS A 123 -7.78 -14.45 8.44
CA LYS A 123 -7.36 -13.70 9.64
C LYS A 123 -7.08 -12.25 9.29
N LEU A 124 -6.40 -12.02 8.18
CA LEU A 124 -6.14 -10.67 7.68
C LEU A 124 -7.47 -9.99 7.31
N VAL A 125 -8.32 -10.65 6.52
CA VAL A 125 -9.63 -10.11 6.11
C VAL A 125 -10.49 -9.76 7.32
N SER A 126 -10.64 -10.69 8.29
CA SER A 126 -11.44 -10.44 9.50
C SER A 126 -10.87 -9.33 10.39
N GLY A 127 -9.56 -9.10 10.31
CA GLY A 127 -8.88 -8.11 11.14
C GLY A 127 -8.95 -6.68 10.63
N ILE A 128 -9.15 -6.46 9.32
CA ILE A 128 -9.06 -5.11 8.73
C ILE A 128 -10.23 -4.72 7.84
N CYS A 129 -11.00 -5.69 7.30
CA CYS A 129 -12.11 -5.39 6.40
C CYS A 129 -13.42 -5.19 7.18
N GLU A 130 -14.18 -4.16 6.82
CA GLU A 130 -15.52 -3.90 7.36
C GLU A 130 -16.59 -4.68 6.62
N GLU A 131 -16.46 -4.73 5.29
CA GLU A 131 -17.32 -5.48 4.38
C GLU A 131 -16.47 -6.36 3.48
N VAL A 132 -17.03 -7.50 3.10
CA VAL A 132 -16.38 -8.46 2.19
C VAL A 132 -17.37 -8.95 1.13
N THR A 133 -16.84 -9.22 -0.05
CA THR A 133 -17.49 -9.97 -1.11
C THR A 133 -16.71 -11.25 -1.33
N VAL A 134 -17.33 -12.39 -1.12
CA VAL A 134 -16.70 -13.69 -1.33
C VAL A 134 -17.03 -14.20 -2.72
N LEU A 135 -15.98 -14.52 -3.48
CA LEU A 135 -16.08 -15.10 -4.82
C LEU A 135 -15.74 -16.58 -4.79
N ASN A 136 -16.55 -17.40 -5.47
CA ASN A 136 -16.27 -18.80 -5.69
C ASN A 136 -16.47 -19.12 -7.18
N PHE A 137 -15.42 -19.64 -7.85
CA PHE A 137 -15.41 -19.87 -9.30
C PHE A 137 -15.90 -18.69 -10.15
N GLY A 138 -15.52 -17.45 -9.74
CA GLY A 138 -15.88 -16.22 -10.45
C GLY A 138 -17.33 -15.75 -10.22
N GLN A 139 -18.09 -16.38 -9.33
CA GLN A 139 -19.43 -15.96 -8.93
C GLN A 139 -19.45 -15.47 -7.49
N GLU A 140 -20.26 -14.46 -7.21
CA GLU A 140 -20.50 -13.98 -5.87
C GLU A 140 -21.20 -15.05 -5.04
N LEU A 141 -20.58 -15.48 -3.94
CA LEU A 141 -21.13 -16.45 -3.01
C LEU A 141 -21.85 -15.77 -1.86
N ALA A 142 -21.27 -14.69 -1.34
CA ALA A 142 -21.81 -13.88 -0.25
C ALA A 142 -21.24 -12.47 -0.30
N HIS A 143 -22.00 -11.49 0.20
CA HIS A 143 -21.57 -10.09 0.36
C HIS A 143 -22.18 -9.49 1.61
N GLY A 144 -21.44 -8.64 2.30
CA GLY A 144 -21.93 -7.91 3.48
C GLY A 144 -20.86 -7.68 4.52
N LYS A 145 -21.29 -7.45 5.76
CA LYS A 145 -20.37 -7.26 6.89
C LYS A 145 -19.50 -8.47 7.09
N THR A 146 -18.21 -8.23 7.33
CA THR A 146 -17.21 -9.29 7.49
C THR A 146 -17.61 -10.32 8.53
N SER A 147 -18.16 -9.91 9.69
CA SER A 147 -18.63 -10.80 10.74
C SER A 147 -19.72 -11.78 10.27
N ASP A 148 -20.64 -11.31 9.43
CA ASP A 148 -21.80 -12.07 9.01
C ASP A 148 -21.41 -13.04 7.89
N VAL A 149 -20.64 -12.54 6.93
CA VAL A 149 -20.18 -13.29 5.76
C VAL A 149 -19.23 -14.42 6.16
N LEU A 150 -18.31 -14.20 7.09
CA LEU A 150 -17.38 -15.24 7.54
C LEU A 150 -18.06 -16.35 8.37
N ASN A 151 -19.27 -16.11 8.88
CA ASN A 151 -20.08 -17.12 9.56
C ASN A 151 -21.14 -17.77 8.63
N ASP A 152 -21.20 -17.41 7.36
CA ASP A 152 -22.11 -18.04 6.40
C ASP A 152 -21.66 -19.48 6.14
N PRO A 153 -22.53 -20.50 6.33
CA PRO A 153 -22.17 -21.90 6.11
C PRO A 153 -21.65 -22.18 4.69
N ARG A 154 -22.11 -21.43 3.68
CA ARG A 154 -21.63 -21.56 2.30
C ARG A 154 -20.19 -21.12 2.15
N VAL A 155 -19.80 -20.05 2.86
CA VAL A 155 -18.43 -19.52 2.88
C VAL A 155 -17.53 -20.50 3.63
N ILE A 156 -17.96 -20.99 4.79
CA ILE A 156 -17.24 -21.99 5.58
C ILE A 156 -16.94 -23.23 4.74
N THR A 157 -17.97 -23.79 4.10
CA THR A 157 -17.80 -24.97 3.23
C THR A 157 -16.84 -24.71 2.04
N ALA A 158 -16.92 -23.54 1.42
CA ALA A 158 -16.11 -23.22 0.24
C ALA A 158 -14.61 -22.97 0.58
N TYR A 159 -14.30 -22.41 1.74
CA TYR A 159 -12.95 -21.95 2.10
C TYR A 159 -12.29 -22.72 3.24
N LEU A 160 -13.05 -23.29 4.17
CA LEU A 160 -12.53 -24.03 5.33
C LEU A 160 -12.67 -25.56 5.15
N GLY A 161 -13.41 -26.03 4.15
CA GLY A 161 -13.44 -27.44 3.76
C GLY A 161 -14.18 -28.34 4.76
N GLU A 162 -15.13 -27.79 5.54
CA GLU A 162 -16.00 -28.56 6.46
C GLU A 162 -17.37 -28.80 5.85
#